data_5ea6761d5a21292e968ddeb0cf50f54e
#
_entry.id   5ea6761d5a21292e968ddeb0cf50f54e
#
_cell.length_a   1.000
_cell.length_b   1.000
_cell.length_c   1.000
_cell.angle_alpha   90.00
_cell.angle_beta   90.00
_cell.angle_gamma   90.00
#
_symmetry.space_group_name_H-M   'P 1'
#
loop_
_entity.id
_entity.type
_entity.pdbx_description
1 polymer ?
#
loop_
_entity_poly.entity_id
_entity_poly.type
_entity_poly.pdbx_seq_one_letter_code
_entity_poly.pdbx_strand_id
1 'polypeptide(L)'
;MHLFHYYVYGMYILPVFPALCTIHKTERSDFMSIFYDCHLHSSFSADSETPAETMIQRAISIGLSGMCFTEHLDTDCPPEGPDFCLDLPAYFEKLSVLRERFRDVIDIRIGLEFGIQPQCTELLPALAAQYPFDFIIASQHFIDGRDPYYPSFFEGTCEETSYIRYFDEIRENLNRYSDFDTLGHLDYIVRYGPNRNREYTYRRYADHIDPILHRLIDRGKCLELNTGGLKYGLGEPNPCREVLKRYHDLGGELITIGSDAHAPEHIAYDFATAETILKETGFRYYTVFRERKAKQLPL
;
A
#
# COMPACT_ATOMS: atom_id res chain seq x y z
N MET A 1 65.43 26.99 -43.39
CA MET A 1 64.12 26.89 -44.08
C MET A 1 63.42 25.64 -43.57
N HIS A 2 62.59 25.79 -42.55
CA HIS A 2 61.82 24.65 -41.97
C HIS A 2 60.34 24.92 -42.21
N LEU A 3 59.69 24.04 -42.96
CA LEU A 3 58.25 24.00 -43.17
C LEU A 3 57.56 23.35 -41.93
N PHE A 4 56.71 24.14 -41.32
CA PHE A 4 55.77 23.59 -40.29
C PHE A 4 54.52 23.11 -41.01
N HIS A 5 54.21 21.81 -40.80
CA HIS A 5 52.95 21.21 -41.18
C HIS A 5 51.95 21.38 -40.03
N TYR A 6 50.85 22.03 -40.29
CA TYR A 6 49.68 22.06 -39.38
C TYR A 6 48.76 20.90 -39.74
N TYR A 7 48.55 20.00 -38.76
CA TYR A 7 47.48 19.00 -38.82
C TYR A 7 46.18 19.61 -38.30
N VAL A 8 45.18 19.70 -39.17
CA VAL A 8 43.80 20.03 -38.79
C VAL A 8 43.08 18.74 -38.40
N TYR A 9 42.77 18.61 -37.13
CA TYR A 9 41.88 17.52 -36.65
C TYR A 9 40.43 17.86 -37.07
N GLY A 10 39.90 17.08 -38.01
CA GLY A 10 38.48 17.10 -38.36
C GLY A 10 37.64 16.47 -37.23
N MET A 11 36.82 17.30 -36.59
CA MET A 11 35.78 16.83 -35.68
C MET A 11 34.64 16.21 -36.50
N TYR A 12 34.54 14.90 -36.53
CA TYR A 12 33.32 14.22 -37.00
C TYR A 12 32.25 14.30 -35.91
N ILE A 13 31.22 15.12 -36.14
CA ILE A 13 30.00 15.10 -35.38
C ILE A 13 29.20 13.88 -35.85
N LEU A 14 29.19 12.81 -35.04
CA LEU A 14 28.28 11.69 -35.26
C LEU A 14 26.86 12.15 -34.93
N PRO A 15 25.85 11.86 -35.77
CA PRO A 15 24.49 12.16 -35.45
C PRO A 15 24.05 11.27 -34.28
N VAL A 16 23.64 11.91 -33.18
CA VAL A 16 22.92 11.22 -32.10
C VAL A 16 21.55 10.83 -32.64
N PHE A 17 21.40 9.57 -33.05
CA PHE A 17 20.11 9.01 -33.33
C PHE A 17 19.41 8.84 -31.97
N PRO A 18 18.19 9.39 -31.75
CA PRO A 18 17.39 9.00 -30.62
C PRO A 18 17.09 7.52 -30.81
N ALA A 19 17.58 6.69 -29.89
CA ALA A 19 17.14 5.32 -29.79
C ALA A 19 15.62 5.35 -29.52
N LEU A 20 14.83 5.20 -30.59
CA LEU A 20 13.44 4.80 -30.50
C LEU A 20 13.44 3.41 -29.86
N CYS A 21 13.39 3.38 -28.53
CA CYS A 21 13.04 2.20 -27.78
C CYS A 21 11.58 1.90 -28.12
N THR A 22 11.39 1.15 -29.19
CA THR A 22 10.10 0.49 -29.48
C THR A 22 9.94 -0.53 -28.34
N ILE A 23 9.30 -0.09 -27.25
CA ILE A 23 8.80 -1.02 -26.25
C ILE A 23 7.79 -1.88 -27.00
N HIS A 24 8.21 -3.07 -27.39
CA HIS A 24 7.26 -4.11 -27.73
C HIS A 24 6.34 -4.21 -26.50
N LYS A 25 5.05 -3.85 -26.70
CA LYS A 25 4.01 -4.31 -25.79
C LYS A 25 4.14 -5.83 -25.77
N THR A 26 4.86 -6.35 -24.78
CA THR A 26 4.79 -7.75 -24.40
C THR A 26 3.32 -8.07 -24.31
N GLU A 27 2.90 -9.13 -24.97
CA GLU A 27 1.54 -9.65 -24.93
C GLU A 27 1.13 -9.62 -23.45
N ARG A 28 0.08 -8.83 -23.13
CA ARG A 28 -0.51 -8.80 -21.80
C ARG A 28 -0.79 -10.26 -21.46
N SER A 29 -0.24 -10.74 -20.36
CA SER A 29 -0.57 -12.09 -19.90
C SER A 29 -2.08 -12.13 -19.77
N ASP A 30 -2.74 -13.03 -20.50
CA ASP A 30 -4.21 -13.18 -20.57
C ASP A 30 -4.82 -13.59 -19.21
N PHE A 31 -4.09 -13.48 -18.10
CA PHE A 31 -4.40 -14.08 -16.80
C PHE A 31 -4.51 -13.10 -15.63
N MET A 32 -4.19 -11.81 -15.76
CA MET A 32 -4.27 -10.87 -14.66
C MET A 32 -5.02 -9.61 -15.07
N SER A 33 -6.07 -9.25 -14.31
CA SER A 33 -6.86 -8.03 -14.56
C SER A 33 -6.50 -6.89 -13.60
N ILE A 34 -5.71 -7.15 -12.54
CA ILE A 34 -5.28 -6.15 -11.57
C ILE A 34 -3.99 -5.49 -12.06
N PHE A 35 -4.09 -4.24 -12.50
CA PHE A 35 -2.98 -3.47 -13.07
C PHE A 35 -2.59 -2.25 -12.23
N TYR A 36 -3.13 -2.11 -11.03
CA TYR A 36 -2.80 -1.04 -10.10
C TYR A 36 -2.39 -1.62 -8.75
N ASP A 37 -1.22 -1.22 -8.26
CA ASP A 37 -0.79 -1.47 -6.89
C ASP A 37 -1.03 -0.22 -6.06
N CYS A 38 -1.97 -0.31 -5.10
CA CYS A 38 -2.42 0.85 -4.34
C CYS A 38 -1.70 1.03 -3.00
N HIS A 39 -0.76 0.13 -2.63
CA HIS A 39 -0.07 0.18 -1.36
C HIS A 39 1.39 -0.25 -1.52
N LEU A 40 2.30 0.70 -1.50
CA LEU A 40 3.73 0.45 -1.58
C LEU A 40 4.54 1.62 -1.03
N HIS A 41 5.77 1.33 -0.65
CA HIS A 41 6.70 2.21 0.03
C HIS A 41 7.99 2.41 -0.75
N SER A 42 8.69 3.48 -0.42
CA SER A 42 10.02 3.77 -0.92
C SER A 42 10.91 4.26 0.22
N SER A 43 12.10 4.75 -0.11
CA SER A 43 13.05 5.30 0.88
C SER A 43 12.56 6.57 1.61
N PHE A 44 11.30 6.96 1.43
CA PHE A 44 10.64 7.94 2.29
C PHE A 44 10.04 7.30 3.55
N SER A 45 9.75 6.01 3.54
CA SER A 45 9.40 5.23 4.73
C SER A 45 10.65 4.70 5.42
N ALA A 46 10.69 4.76 6.75
CA ALA A 46 11.88 4.43 7.54
C ALA A 46 12.33 2.95 7.44
N ASP A 47 11.45 2.07 6.96
CA ASP A 47 11.67 0.63 6.80
C ASP A 47 11.87 0.19 5.33
N SER A 48 12.05 1.15 4.41
CA SER A 48 12.41 0.89 3.02
C SER A 48 13.65 1.67 2.58
N GLU A 49 14.61 0.98 1.99
CA GLU A 49 15.84 1.61 1.44
C GLU A 49 15.72 1.89 -0.08
N THR A 50 14.62 1.48 -0.71
CA THR A 50 14.48 1.52 -2.17
C THR A 50 14.06 2.90 -2.66
N PRO A 51 14.85 3.56 -3.54
CA PRO A 51 14.44 4.82 -4.14
C PRO A 51 13.14 4.69 -4.93
N ALA A 52 12.23 5.69 -4.81
CA ALA A 52 10.95 5.70 -5.51
C ALA A 52 11.09 5.47 -7.04
N GLU A 53 12.14 5.99 -7.69
CA GLU A 53 12.38 5.77 -9.11
C GLU A 53 12.64 4.30 -9.44
N THR A 54 13.33 3.56 -8.56
CA THR A 54 13.58 2.11 -8.73
C THR A 54 12.26 1.33 -8.64
N MET A 55 11.39 1.70 -7.70
CA MET A 55 10.04 1.13 -7.59
C MET A 55 9.23 1.37 -8.87
N ILE A 56 9.25 2.60 -9.40
CA ILE A 56 8.57 2.95 -10.66
C ILE A 56 9.08 2.12 -11.84
N GLN A 57 10.40 2.01 -11.98
CA GLN A 57 11.01 1.23 -13.08
C GLN A 57 10.60 -0.25 -13.01
N ARG A 58 10.52 -0.80 -11.79
CA ARG A 58 10.04 -2.17 -11.59
C ARG A 58 8.57 -2.31 -11.98
N ALA A 59 7.69 -1.41 -11.52
CA ALA A 59 6.27 -1.41 -11.88
C ALA A 59 6.05 -1.37 -13.40
N ILE A 60 6.81 -0.52 -14.11
CA ILE A 60 6.80 -0.46 -15.57
C ILE A 60 7.25 -1.80 -16.18
N SER A 61 8.33 -2.39 -15.66
CA SER A 61 8.90 -3.63 -16.21
C SER A 61 7.95 -4.83 -16.13
N ILE A 62 7.07 -4.85 -15.13
CA ILE A 62 6.06 -5.90 -14.95
C ILE A 62 4.69 -5.55 -15.56
N GLY A 63 4.58 -4.40 -16.21
CA GLY A 63 3.39 -4.01 -16.98
C GLY A 63 2.25 -3.43 -16.17
N LEU A 64 2.48 -2.90 -14.96
CA LEU A 64 1.44 -2.16 -14.24
C LEU A 64 1.01 -0.92 -15.01
N SER A 65 -0.28 -0.61 -14.94
CA SER A 65 -0.86 0.63 -15.49
C SER A 65 -0.74 1.80 -14.53
N GLY A 66 -0.63 1.52 -13.23
CA GLY A 66 -0.48 2.53 -12.20
C GLY A 66 -0.03 1.97 -10.86
N MET A 67 0.42 2.88 -10.01
CA MET A 67 0.86 2.61 -8.66
C MET A 67 0.61 3.82 -7.75
N CYS A 68 0.40 3.56 -6.47
CA CYS A 68 0.27 4.61 -5.47
C CYS A 68 1.32 4.43 -4.39
N PHE A 69 2.21 5.40 -4.25
CA PHE A 69 3.08 5.47 -3.08
C PHE A 69 2.24 5.85 -1.88
N THR A 70 2.38 5.12 -0.79
CA THR A 70 1.63 5.31 0.45
C THR A 70 2.59 5.20 1.62
N GLU A 71 3.54 6.15 1.67
CA GLU A 71 4.58 6.14 2.69
C GLU A 71 3.97 6.21 4.08
N HIS A 72 4.65 5.57 5.04
CA HIS A 72 4.24 5.59 6.44
C HIS A 72 4.27 6.99 7.04
N LEU A 73 3.23 7.33 7.76
CA LEU A 73 3.23 8.41 8.73
C LEU A 73 2.57 7.93 10.02
N ASP A 74 3.40 7.51 10.95
CA ASP A 74 3.00 7.15 12.31
C ASP A 74 3.58 8.14 13.31
N THR A 75 2.78 8.56 14.26
CA THR A 75 3.21 9.44 15.34
C THR A 75 3.28 8.67 16.65
N ASP A 76 4.03 9.20 17.63
CA ASP A 76 4.19 8.54 18.93
C ASP A 76 4.67 7.09 18.80
N CYS A 77 5.64 6.86 17.90
CA CYS A 77 6.20 5.53 17.67
C CYS A 77 6.83 4.98 18.95
N PRO A 78 6.67 3.66 19.21
CA PRO A 78 7.36 3.01 20.32
C PRO A 78 8.87 3.21 20.23
N PRO A 79 9.57 3.44 21.38
CA PRO A 79 11.00 3.81 21.37
C PRO A 79 11.94 2.71 20.87
N GLU A 80 11.49 1.46 20.80
CA GLU A 80 12.22 0.31 20.28
C GLU A 80 12.24 0.22 18.76
N GLY A 81 11.37 0.98 18.06
CA GLY A 81 11.21 0.97 16.60
C GLY A 81 11.79 2.18 15.90
N PRO A 82 11.76 2.21 14.57
CA PRO A 82 12.09 3.39 13.78
C PRO A 82 11.06 4.51 14.00
N ASP A 83 11.50 5.75 13.75
CA ASP A 83 10.60 6.90 13.68
C ASP A 83 10.00 6.97 12.27
N PHE A 84 8.70 6.72 12.13
CA PHE A 84 7.97 6.81 10.89
C PHE A 84 7.47 8.23 10.58
N CYS A 85 8.27 9.24 10.90
CA CYS A 85 7.99 10.63 10.57
C CYS A 85 8.29 10.89 9.08
N LEU A 86 7.28 11.27 8.30
CA LEU A 86 7.41 11.54 6.87
C LEU A 86 7.68 13.03 6.59
N ASP A 87 8.76 13.34 5.86
CA ASP A 87 8.99 14.68 5.30
C ASP A 87 8.05 14.92 4.12
N LEU A 88 6.82 15.35 4.40
CA LEU A 88 5.79 15.58 3.39
C LEU A 88 6.19 16.58 2.31
N PRO A 89 6.82 17.74 2.59
CA PRO A 89 7.32 18.63 1.55
C PRO A 89 8.28 17.94 0.56
N ALA A 90 9.31 17.25 1.06
CA ALA A 90 10.27 16.54 0.23
C ALA A 90 9.63 15.37 -0.54
N TYR A 91 8.71 14.65 0.09
CA TYR A 91 7.93 13.57 -0.52
C TYR A 91 7.12 14.06 -1.72
N PHE A 92 6.30 15.11 -1.53
CA PHE A 92 5.47 15.68 -2.61
C PHE A 92 6.32 16.29 -3.72
N GLU A 93 7.40 17.01 -3.41
CA GLU A 93 8.32 17.56 -4.41
C GLU A 93 8.90 16.45 -5.29
N LYS A 94 9.47 15.42 -4.66
CA LYS A 94 10.10 14.31 -5.39
C LYS A 94 9.12 13.54 -6.25
N LEU A 95 7.97 13.14 -5.69
CA LEU A 95 7.00 12.34 -6.43
C LEU A 95 6.28 13.15 -7.51
N SER A 96 6.08 14.45 -7.34
CA SER A 96 5.52 15.30 -8.39
C SER A 96 6.44 15.37 -9.61
N VAL A 97 7.75 15.47 -9.42
CA VAL A 97 8.75 15.43 -10.51
C VAL A 97 8.73 14.05 -11.20
N LEU A 98 8.70 12.96 -10.44
CA LEU A 98 8.67 11.62 -11.01
C LEU A 98 7.34 11.35 -11.75
N ARG A 99 6.21 11.77 -11.20
CA ARG A 99 4.89 11.66 -11.83
C ARG A 99 4.86 12.37 -13.18
N GLU A 100 5.38 13.58 -13.27
CA GLU A 100 5.46 14.32 -14.54
C GLU A 100 6.41 13.64 -15.54
N ARG A 101 7.55 13.15 -15.08
CA ARG A 101 8.54 12.46 -15.93
C ARG A 101 8.00 11.16 -16.53
N PHE A 102 7.22 10.42 -15.81
CA PHE A 102 6.70 9.10 -16.23
C PHE A 102 5.22 9.13 -16.68
N ARG A 103 4.59 10.31 -16.78
CA ARG A 103 3.16 10.50 -17.05
C ARG A 103 2.61 9.75 -18.26
N ASP A 104 3.42 9.61 -19.33
CA ASP A 104 3.03 8.94 -20.58
C ASP A 104 3.26 7.41 -20.52
N VAL A 105 3.81 6.89 -19.42
CA VAL A 105 4.22 5.49 -19.26
C VAL A 105 3.44 4.77 -18.18
N ILE A 106 3.28 5.38 -17.00
CA ILE A 106 2.59 4.78 -15.85
C ILE A 106 1.89 5.86 -15.02
N ASP A 107 0.70 5.57 -14.52
CA ASP A 107 -0.07 6.45 -13.62
C ASP A 107 0.49 6.38 -12.20
N ILE A 108 1.28 7.40 -11.80
CA ILE A 108 1.84 7.50 -10.45
C ILE A 108 0.93 8.36 -9.59
N ARG A 109 0.55 7.84 -8.42
CA ARG A 109 -0.30 8.51 -7.44
C ARG A 109 0.47 8.73 -6.14
N ILE A 110 0.13 9.81 -5.45
CA ILE A 110 0.77 10.23 -4.21
C ILE A 110 -0.26 10.05 -3.10
N GLY A 111 -0.06 9.04 -2.30
CA GLY A 111 -0.92 8.68 -1.18
C GLY A 111 -0.20 8.80 0.15
N LEU A 112 -0.82 8.24 1.16
CA LEU A 112 -0.32 8.17 2.54
C LEU A 112 -0.84 6.91 3.19
N GLU A 113 0.00 6.19 3.92
CA GLU A 113 -0.44 5.25 4.94
C GLU A 113 -0.29 5.89 6.31
N PHE A 114 -1.44 6.20 6.92
CA PHE A 114 -1.51 6.89 8.19
C PHE A 114 -1.81 5.91 9.33
N GLY A 115 -0.90 5.83 10.30
CA GLY A 115 -1.08 5.06 11.52
C GLY A 115 -2.14 5.70 12.42
N ILE A 116 -3.31 5.04 12.55
CA ILE A 116 -4.39 5.57 13.39
C ILE A 116 -4.15 5.24 14.85
N GLN A 117 -4.19 6.27 15.69
CA GLN A 117 -4.04 6.17 17.14
C GLN A 117 -5.01 7.14 17.84
N PRO A 118 -5.47 6.84 19.08
CA PRO A 118 -6.47 7.67 19.77
C PRO A 118 -6.11 9.15 19.91
N GLN A 119 -4.82 9.47 20.03
CA GLN A 119 -4.32 10.83 20.25
C GLN A 119 -4.08 11.63 18.97
N CYS A 120 -4.12 11.01 17.78
CA CYS A 120 -3.73 11.65 16.51
C CYS A 120 -4.94 12.04 15.64
N THR A 121 -6.14 12.10 16.21
CA THR A 121 -7.41 12.27 15.46
C THR A 121 -7.51 13.56 14.66
N GLU A 122 -6.89 14.65 15.13
CA GLU A 122 -6.93 15.95 14.47
C GLU A 122 -5.82 16.11 13.41
N LEU A 123 -4.80 15.26 13.43
CA LEU A 123 -3.64 15.38 12.55
C LEU A 123 -4.02 15.02 11.09
N LEU A 124 -4.67 13.88 10.89
CA LEU A 124 -4.99 13.42 9.53
C LEU A 124 -5.89 14.40 8.75
N PRO A 125 -6.99 14.94 9.29
CA PRO A 125 -7.77 15.96 8.60
C PRO A 125 -6.97 17.22 8.25
N ALA A 126 -6.07 17.65 9.14
CA ALA A 126 -5.21 18.80 8.89
C ALA A 126 -4.23 18.55 7.72
N LEU A 127 -3.61 17.36 7.68
CA LEU A 127 -2.73 16.97 6.59
C LEU A 127 -3.46 16.79 5.27
N ALA A 128 -4.64 16.15 5.28
CA ALA A 128 -5.48 15.97 4.10
C ALA A 128 -5.97 17.31 3.51
N ALA A 129 -6.17 18.33 4.35
CA ALA A 129 -6.49 19.68 3.90
C ALA A 129 -5.28 20.44 3.34
N GLN A 130 -4.08 20.14 3.82
CA GLN A 130 -2.85 20.84 3.43
C GLN A 130 -2.19 20.26 2.18
N TYR A 131 -2.26 18.94 1.99
CA TYR A 131 -1.56 18.22 0.93
C TYR A 131 -2.56 17.54 -0.04
N PRO A 132 -2.32 17.62 -1.36
CA PRO A 132 -3.23 17.06 -2.36
C PRO A 132 -2.99 15.55 -2.57
N PHE A 133 -3.26 14.75 -1.54
CA PHE A 133 -3.18 13.30 -1.65
C PHE A 133 -4.18 12.75 -2.68
N ASP A 134 -3.74 11.74 -3.43
CA ASP A 134 -4.62 10.96 -4.30
C ASP A 134 -5.40 9.90 -3.52
N PHE A 135 -4.79 9.36 -2.44
CA PHE A 135 -5.30 8.23 -1.67
C PHE A 135 -4.75 8.23 -0.25
N ILE A 136 -5.55 7.86 0.74
CA ILE A 136 -5.13 7.72 2.14
C ILE A 136 -5.61 6.38 2.69
N ILE A 137 -4.66 5.61 3.19
CA ILE A 137 -4.89 4.38 3.95
C ILE A 137 -4.88 4.74 5.44
N ALA A 138 -5.87 4.25 6.19
CA ALA A 138 -5.84 4.25 7.64
C ALA A 138 -5.41 2.85 8.12
N SER A 139 -4.31 2.76 8.86
CA SER A 139 -3.74 1.50 9.33
C SER A 139 -3.54 1.46 10.82
N GLN A 140 -3.83 0.33 11.45
CA GLN A 140 -3.57 0.11 12.87
C GLN A 140 -2.23 -0.60 13.02
N HIS A 141 -1.17 0.14 13.32
CA HIS A 141 0.16 -0.43 13.52
C HIS A 141 0.46 -0.67 14.99
N PHE A 142 0.06 0.25 15.87
CA PHE A 142 0.32 0.17 17.30
C PHE A 142 -0.97 -0.10 18.08
N ILE A 143 -0.87 -0.86 19.15
CA ILE A 143 -1.98 -1.18 20.05
C ILE A 143 -1.57 -0.76 21.46
N ASP A 144 -2.36 0.13 22.10
CA ASP A 144 -2.05 0.71 23.41
C ASP A 144 -0.61 1.29 23.44
N GLY A 145 -0.17 1.91 22.32
CA GLY A 145 1.18 2.49 22.16
C GLY A 145 2.32 1.45 22.04
N ARG A 146 2.02 0.19 21.72
CA ARG A 146 3.01 -0.88 21.56
C ARG A 146 2.89 -1.49 20.16
N ASP A 147 4.02 -1.90 19.59
CA ASP A 147 4.11 -2.49 18.27
C ASP A 147 4.06 -4.03 18.34
N PRO A 148 3.08 -4.71 17.71
CA PRO A 148 2.99 -6.17 17.67
C PRO A 148 4.13 -6.83 16.88
N TYR A 149 4.89 -6.07 16.10
CA TYR A 149 6.11 -6.56 15.43
C TYR A 149 7.11 -7.13 16.45
N TYR A 150 7.19 -6.54 17.66
CA TYR A 150 8.11 -6.99 18.70
C TYR A 150 7.50 -8.11 19.54
N PRO A 151 8.20 -9.25 19.71
CA PRO A 151 7.68 -10.37 20.51
C PRO A 151 7.27 -10.00 21.93
N SER A 152 7.89 -8.97 22.53
CA SER A 152 7.54 -8.41 23.84
C SER A 152 6.09 -7.96 23.95
N PHE A 153 5.44 -7.62 22.81
CA PHE A 153 4.03 -7.26 22.76
C PHE A 153 3.12 -8.36 23.33
N PHE A 154 3.44 -9.63 23.03
CA PHE A 154 2.65 -10.80 23.42
C PHE A 154 3.05 -11.35 24.80
N GLU A 155 4.10 -10.81 25.43
CA GLU A 155 4.52 -11.29 26.77
C GLU A 155 3.48 -10.98 27.84
N GLY A 156 3.13 -12.00 28.63
CA GLY A 156 2.16 -11.87 29.74
C GLY A 156 0.69 -11.80 29.32
N THR A 157 0.40 -11.89 28.00
CA THR A 157 -0.97 -11.85 27.47
C THR A 157 -1.20 -13.04 26.54
N CYS A 158 -2.39 -13.64 26.55
CA CYS A 158 -2.68 -14.67 25.56
C CYS A 158 -2.96 -14.03 24.19
N GLU A 159 -2.59 -14.73 23.13
CA GLU A 159 -2.74 -14.27 21.74
C GLU A 159 -4.17 -13.84 21.41
N GLU A 160 -5.17 -14.62 21.88
CA GLU A 160 -6.59 -14.29 21.66
C GLU A 160 -6.97 -12.93 22.24
N THR A 161 -6.53 -12.64 23.46
CA THR A 161 -6.79 -11.34 24.11
C THR A 161 -6.11 -10.20 23.33
N SER A 162 -4.89 -10.43 22.83
CA SER A 162 -4.17 -9.46 22.02
C SER A 162 -4.89 -9.16 20.70
N TYR A 163 -5.40 -10.20 20.03
CA TYR A 163 -6.16 -10.02 18.78
C TYR A 163 -7.50 -9.31 19.02
N ILE A 164 -8.22 -9.66 20.09
CA ILE A 164 -9.45 -8.97 20.48
C ILE A 164 -9.17 -7.49 20.74
N ARG A 165 -8.12 -7.17 21.51
CA ARG A 165 -7.76 -5.76 21.81
C ARG A 165 -7.39 -5.00 20.54
N TYR A 166 -6.69 -5.63 19.60
CA TYR A 166 -6.36 -5.05 18.31
C TYR A 166 -7.62 -4.64 17.52
N PHE A 167 -8.57 -5.57 17.36
CA PHE A 167 -9.81 -5.27 16.63
C PHE A 167 -10.68 -4.23 17.36
N ASP A 168 -10.73 -4.29 18.68
CA ASP A 168 -11.47 -3.30 19.47
C ASP A 168 -10.87 -1.91 19.32
N GLU A 169 -9.54 -1.77 19.27
CA GLU A 169 -8.87 -0.48 19.06
C GLU A 169 -9.12 0.06 17.66
N ILE A 170 -9.09 -0.78 16.62
CA ILE A 170 -9.52 -0.36 15.27
C ILE A 170 -10.94 0.20 15.32
N ARG A 171 -11.88 -0.52 15.93
CA ARG A 171 -13.26 -0.08 16.07
C ARG A 171 -13.38 1.26 16.81
N GLU A 172 -12.63 1.43 17.89
CA GLU A 172 -12.58 2.68 18.66
C GLU A 172 -12.03 3.83 17.81
N ASN A 173 -10.93 3.60 17.10
CA ASN A 173 -10.33 4.59 16.21
C ASN A 173 -11.25 4.95 15.04
N LEU A 174 -11.89 3.98 14.39
CA LEU A 174 -12.86 4.24 13.33
C LEU A 174 -14.07 5.07 13.79
N ASN A 175 -14.36 5.17 15.08
CA ASN A 175 -15.36 6.11 15.58
C ASN A 175 -14.89 7.57 15.54
N ARG A 176 -13.59 7.80 15.54
CA ARG A 176 -12.94 9.12 15.60
C ARG A 176 -12.44 9.58 14.24
N TYR A 177 -11.92 8.64 13.42
CA TYR A 177 -11.37 8.93 12.10
C TYR A 177 -12.42 8.76 11.00
N SER A 178 -12.47 9.72 10.08
CA SER A 178 -13.35 9.66 8.90
C SER A 178 -12.65 10.11 7.60
N ASP A 179 -11.52 10.78 7.71
CA ASP A 179 -10.82 11.38 6.56
C ASP A 179 -9.75 10.45 5.98
N PHE A 180 -10.15 9.24 5.64
CA PHE A 180 -9.36 8.24 4.94
C PHE A 180 -10.19 7.60 3.83
N ASP A 181 -9.59 6.79 2.95
CA ASP A 181 -10.26 6.15 1.82
C ASP A 181 -10.43 4.65 2.01
N THR A 182 -9.41 3.98 2.56
CA THR A 182 -9.43 2.54 2.85
C THR A 182 -8.88 2.25 4.25
N LEU A 183 -9.37 1.18 4.86
CA LEU A 183 -8.73 0.57 6.02
C LEU A 183 -7.70 -0.45 5.53
N GLY A 184 -6.44 -0.26 5.89
CA GLY A 184 -5.33 -1.12 5.55
C GLY A 184 -5.37 -2.46 6.30
N HIS A 185 -4.87 -3.49 5.70
CA HIS A 185 -4.56 -4.85 6.26
C HIS A 185 -5.21 -5.17 7.62
N LEU A 186 -6.55 -5.19 7.67
CA LEU A 186 -7.38 -5.24 8.87
C LEU A 186 -6.91 -6.22 9.94
N ASP A 187 -6.36 -7.37 9.58
CA ASP A 187 -5.86 -8.40 10.51
C ASP A 187 -4.32 -8.49 10.57
N TYR A 188 -3.64 -7.35 10.39
CA TYR A 188 -2.18 -7.20 10.40
C TYR A 188 -1.50 -7.89 11.61
N ILE A 189 -2.08 -7.82 12.80
CA ILE A 189 -1.52 -8.43 14.02
C ILE A 189 -1.28 -9.94 13.87
N VAL A 190 -2.03 -10.61 12.98
CA VAL A 190 -1.90 -12.06 12.74
C VAL A 190 -0.53 -12.42 12.15
N ARG A 191 0.17 -11.47 11.50
CA ARG A 191 1.53 -11.68 10.99
C ARG A 191 2.52 -12.01 12.11
N TYR A 192 2.31 -11.47 13.30
CA TYR A 192 3.29 -11.42 14.40
C TYR A 192 2.90 -12.27 15.62
N GLY A 193 1.65 -12.70 15.71
CA GLY A 193 1.19 -13.54 16.81
C GLY A 193 2.00 -14.85 16.93
N PRO A 194 2.18 -15.37 18.14
CA PRO A 194 2.97 -16.61 18.40
C PRO A 194 2.54 -17.82 17.57
N ASN A 195 1.24 -17.97 17.34
CA ASN A 195 0.66 -19.02 16.51
C ASN A 195 0.33 -18.54 15.10
N ARG A 196 0.47 -17.23 14.85
CA ARG A 196 0.09 -16.61 13.58
C ARG A 196 -1.37 -16.94 13.22
N ASN A 197 -1.62 -17.43 12.00
CA ASN A 197 -2.98 -17.77 11.56
C ASN A 197 -3.42 -19.22 11.84
N ARG A 198 -2.65 -20.02 12.61
CA ARG A 198 -3.02 -21.43 12.88
C ARG A 198 -4.31 -21.57 13.64
N GLU A 199 -4.57 -20.65 14.57
CA GLU A 199 -5.78 -20.63 15.39
C GLU A 199 -6.66 -19.42 15.08
N TYR A 200 -6.28 -18.61 14.09
CA TYR A 200 -7.03 -17.45 13.63
C TYR A 200 -8.08 -17.89 12.61
N THR A 201 -9.33 -17.58 12.88
CA THR A 201 -10.44 -17.68 11.93
C THR A 201 -11.35 -16.48 12.11
N TYR A 202 -11.96 -16.00 11.03
CA TYR A 202 -12.96 -14.93 11.12
C TYR A 202 -14.02 -15.25 12.18
N ARG A 203 -14.54 -16.50 12.20
CA ARG A 203 -15.61 -16.92 13.09
C ARG A 203 -15.28 -16.72 14.59
N ARG A 204 -14.02 -16.90 14.97
CA ARG A 204 -13.58 -16.72 16.36
C ARG A 204 -13.65 -15.27 16.82
N TYR A 205 -13.45 -14.32 15.89
CA TYR A 205 -13.37 -12.89 16.17
C TYR A 205 -14.51 -12.09 15.52
N ALA A 206 -15.56 -12.75 15.04
CA ALA A 206 -16.65 -12.12 14.29
C ALA A 206 -17.32 -10.98 15.06
N ASP A 207 -17.53 -11.11 16.37
CA ASP A 207 -18.15 -10.07 17.21
C ASP A 207 -17.31 -8.78 17.30
N HIS A 208 -16.00 -8.87 17.02
CA HIS A 208 -15.06 -7.73 17.00
C HIS A 208 -14.83 -7.21 15.59
N ILE A 209 -14.83 -8.08 14.57
CA ILE A 209 -14.59 -7.73 13.17
C ILE A 209 -15.84 -7.15 12.49
N ASP A 210 -17.02 -7.75 12.67
CA ASP A 210 -18.27 -7.30 12.02
C ASP A 210 -18.59 -5.82 12.27
N PRO A 211 -18.44 -5.27 13.50
CA PRO A 211 -18.64 -3.85 13.73
C PRO A 211 -17.70 -2.95 12.92
N ILE A 212 -16.48 -3.40 12.64
CA ILE A 212 -15.52 -2.69 11.78
C ILE A 212 -16.03 -2.69 10.34
N LEU A 213 -16.40 -3.85 9.81
CA LEU A 213 -16.91 -4.02 8.45
C LEU A 213 -18.17 -3.17 8.22
N HIS A 214 -19.13 -3.22 9.13
CA HIS A 214 -20.33 -2.37 9.09
C HIS A 214 -19.97 -0.88 9.05
N ARG A 215 -19.00 -0.46 9.87
CA ARG A 215 -18.56 0.95 9.91
C ARG A 215 -17.97 1.41 8.59
N LEU A 216 -17.18 0.58 7.91
CA LEU A 216 -16.63 0.89 6.60
C LEU A 216 -17.76 1.03 5.57
N ILE A 217 -18.69 0.07 5.54
CA ILE A 217 -19.83 0.06 4.61
C ILE A 217 -20.70 1.30 4.82
N ASP A 218 -21.12 1.58 6.05
CA ASP A 218 -21.99 2.71 6.40
C ASP A 218 -21.38 4.06 6.02
N ARG A 219 -20.03 4.15 6.00
CA ARG A 219 -19.32 5.38 5.67
C ARG A 219 -18.80 5.42 4.23
N GLY A 220 -19.09 4.41 3.42
CA GLY A 220 -18.59 4.32 2.05
C GLY A 220 -17.07 4.28 1.98
N LYS A 221 -16.41 3.65 2.96
CA LYS A 221 -14.96 3.45 2.98
C LYS A 221 -14.61 2.06 2.42
N CYS A 222 -13.41 1.97 1.82
CA CYS A 222 -12.92 0.70 1.33
C CYS A 222 -12.33 -0.17 2.46
N LEU A 223 -12.35 -1.47 2.23
CA LEU A 223 -11.46 -2.42 2.86
C LEU A 223 -10.28 -2.69 1.90
N GLU A 224 -9.10 -2.90 2.41
CA GLU A 224 -7.96 -3.34 1.60
C GLU A 224 -7.90 -4.87 1.54
N LEU A 225 -7.55 -5.43 0.36
CA LEU A 225 -6.88 -6.72 0.25
C LEU A 225 -5.38 -6.46 0.12
N ASN A 226 -4.62 -6.80 1.15
CA ASN A 226 -3.17 -6.63 1.19
C ASN A 226 -2.48 -7.97 1.01
N THR A 227 -1.64 -8.09 -0.04
CA THR A 227 -0.97 -9.36 -0.34
C THR A 227 0.28 -9.61 0.51
N GLY A 228 0.62 -8.70 1.41
CA GLY A 228 1.68 -8.89 2.40
C GLY A 228 1.50 -10.17 3.22
N GLY A 229 0.26 -10.53 3.56
CA GLY A 229 -0.01 -11.81 4.25
C GLY A 229 0.48 -13.03 3.49
N LEU A 230 0.30 -13.06 2.16
CA LEU A 230 0.83 -14.11 1.29
C LEU A 230 2.37 -14.07 1.28
N LYS A 231 2.96 -12.89 1.13
CA LYS A 231 4.41 -12.64 1.13
C LYS A 231 5.06 -13.14 2.43
N TYR A 232 4.44 -12.88 3.57
CA TYR A 232 4.94 -13.30 4.87
C TYR A 232 4.58 -14.75 5.24
N GLY A 233 4.00 -15.53 4.32
CA GLY A 233 3.79 -16.96 4.47
C GLY A 233 2.61 -17.32 5.39
N LEU A 234 1.57 -16.48 5.44
CA LEU A 234 0.31 -16.85 6.08
C LEU A 234 -0.52 -17.79 5.19
N GLY A 235 -0.28 -17.81 3.87
CA GLY A 235 -1.11 -18.49 2.89
C GLY A 235 -2.46 -17.81 2.64
N GLU A 236 -2.67 -16.65 3.26
CA GLU A 236 -3.84 -15.78 3.17
C GLU A 236 -3.39 -14.32 3.01
N PRO A 237 -4.19 -13.45 2.35
CA PRO A 237 -3.94 -12.01 2.39
C PRO A 237 -4.28 -11.43 3.77
N ASN A 238 -4.07 -10.14 3.97
CA ASN A 238 -4.63 -9.37 5.08
C ASN A 238 -5.72 -8.40 4.56
N PRO A 239 -6.99 -8.54 5.00
CA PRO A 239 -7.45 -9.62 5.86
C PRO A 239 -7.64 -10.95 5.10
N CYS A 240 -7.78 -12.03 5.88
CA CYS A 240 -7.98 -13.37 5.33
C CYS A 240 -9.28 -13.45 4.48
N ARG A 241 -9.36 -14.46 3.59
CA ARG A 241 -10.49 -14.62 2.66
C ARG A 241 -11.86 -14.73 3.33
N GLU A 242 -11.93 -15.28 4.54
CA GLU A 242 -13.19 -15.35 5.28
C GLU A 242 -13.72 -13.95 5.65
N VAL A 243 -12.84 -13.02 6.02
CA VAL A 243 -13.21 -11.63 6.31
C VAL A 243 -13.60 -10.90 5.02
N LEU A 244 -12.87 -11.08 3.92
CA LEU A 244 -13.22 -10.50 2.60
C LEU A 244 -14.60 -10.97 2.15
N LYS A 245 -14.87 -12.29 2.26
CA LYS A 245 -16.18 -12.83 1.94
C LYS A 245 -17.26 -12.23 2.84
N ARG A 246 -17.01 -12.13 4.14
CA ARG A 246 -17.97 -11.53 5.06
C ARG A 246 -18.25 -10.08 4.73
N TYR A 247 -17.23 -9.29 4.41
CA TYR A 247 -17.40 -7.91 3.99
C TYR A 247 -18.33 -7.79 2.77
N HIS A 248 -18.10 -8.64 1.76
CA HIS A 248 -18.97 -8.70 0.59
C HIS A 248 -20.40 -9.15 0.94
N ASP A 249 -20.57 -10.18 1.77
CA ASP A 249 -21.89 -10.70 2.20
C ASP A 249 -22.69 -9.64 2.99
N LEU A 250 -22.02 -8.72 3.69
CA LEU A 250 -22.64 -7.57 4.36
C LEU A 250 -23.00 -6.41 3.41
N GLY A 251 -22.67 -6.52 2.12
CA GLY A 251 -22.93 -5.50 1.10
C GLY A 251 -21.75 -4.56 0.85
N GLY A 252 -20.55 -4.88 1.33
CA GLY A 252 -19.33 -4.15 1.02
C GLY A 252 -18.86 -4.44 -0.40
N GLU A 253 -18.74 -3.42 -1.23
CA GLU A 253 -18.31 -3.53 -2.64
C GLU A 253 -17.02 -2.78 -2.94
N LEU A 254 -16.60 -1.91 -2.03
CA LEU A 254 -15.42 -1.07 -2.22
C LEU A 254 -14.18 -1.77 -1.63
N ILE A 255 -13.35 -2.35 -2.51
CA ILE A 255 -12.12 -3.05 -2.12
C ILE A 255 -10.92 -2.45 -2.85
N THR A 256 -9.85 -2.11 -2.14
CA THR A 256 -8.55 -1.74 -2.72
C THR A 256 -7.60 -2.92 -2.68
N ILE A 257 -6.55 -2.89 -3.49
CA ILE A 257 -5.55 -3.96 -3.55
C ILE A 257 -4.17 -3.33 -3.41
N GLY A 258 -3.39 -3.84 -2.48
CA GLY A 258 -2.02 -3.41 -2.25
C GLY A 258 -1.07 -4.57 -2.00
N SER A 259 0.18 -4.41 -2.45
CA SER A 259 1.23 -5.40 -2.18
C SER A 259 1.98 -5.14 -0.89
N ASP A 260 1.90 -3.92 -0.37
CA ASP A 260 2.68 -3.48 0.79
C ASP A 260 4.19 -3.70 0.53
N ALA A 261 4.60 -3.30 -0.69
CA ALA A 261 5.94 -3.54 -1.18
C ALA A 261 6.92 -2.49 -0.64
N HIS A 262 7.98 -2.95 0.02
CA HIS A 262 9.11 -2.14 0.48
C HIS A 262 10.38 -2.39 -0.36
N ALA A 263 10.28 -3.30 -1.35
CA ALA A 263 11.35 -3.64 -2.27
C ALA A 263 10.77 -3.94 -3.67
N PRO A 264 11.54 -3.74 -4.75
CA PRO A 264 11.04 -3.88 -6.13
C PRO A 264 10.45 -5.26 -6.44
N GLU A 265 11.02 -6.32 -5.91
CA GLU A 265 10.57 -7.70 -6.11
C GLU A 265 9.20 -8.00 -5.50
N HIS A 266 8.74 -7.15 -4.58
CA HIS A 266 7.45 -7.31 -3.90
C HIS A 266 6.31 -6.54 -4.56
N ILE A 267 6.57 -5.67 -5.55
CA ILE A 267 5.52 -4.93 -6.26
C ILE A 267 4.57 -5.89 -6.95
N ALA A 268 3.26 -5.68 -6.74
CA ALA A 268 2.18 -6.55 -7.23
C ALA A 268 2.38 -8.03 -6.84
N TYR A 269 2.93 -8.27 -5.63
CA TYR A 269 3.21 -9.63 -5.16
C TYR A 269 1.92 -10.46 -5.16
N ASP A 270 1.97 -11.56 -5.92
CA ASP A 270 0.91 -12.56 -6.02
C ASP A 270 -0.51 -11.99 -6.30
N PHE A 271 -0.61 -10.96 -7.14
CA PHE A 271 -1.88 -10.36 -7.55
C PHE A 271 -2.80 -11.34 -8.29
N ALA A 272 -2.25 -12.37 -8.92
CA ALA A 272 -3.04 -13.44 -9.53
C ALA A 272 -3.85 -14.23 -8.48
N THR A 273 -3.24 -14.54 -7.33
CA THR A 273 -3.92 -15.13 -6.19
C THR A 273 -4.95 -14.16 -5.59
N ALA A 274 -4.59 -12.88 -5.44
CA ALA A 274 -5.52 -11.85 -4.97
C ALA A 274 -6.77 -11.74 -5.85
N GLU A 275 -6.59 -11.74 -7.17
CA GLU A 275 -7.70 -11.72 -8.15
C GLU A 275 -8.60 -12.95 -7.99
N THR A 276 -8.00 -14.13 -7.85
CA THR A 276 -8.74 -15.38 -7.64
C THR A 276 -9.57 -15.31 -6.37
N ILE A 277 -8.96 -14.87 -5.25
CA ILE A 277 -9.66 -14.72 -3.96
C ILE A 277 -10.83 -13.75 -4.08
N LEU A 278 -10.63 -12.58 -4.70
CA LEU A 278 -11.70 -11.60 -4.87
C LEU A 278 -12.86 -12.14 -5.70
N LYS A 279 -12.59 -12.82 -6.81
CA LYS A 279 -13.64 -13.45 -7.63
C LYS A 279 -14.40 -14.55 -6.88
N GLU A 280 -13.69 -15.40 -6.14
CA GLU A 280 -14.28 -16.46 -5.33
C GLU A 280 -15.13 -15.92 -4.16
N THR A 281 -14.75 -14.76 -3.60
CA THR A 281 -15.49 -14.11 -2.51
C THR A 281 -16.64 -13.22 -3.00
N GLY A 282 -16.80 -13.06 -4.33
CA GLY A 282 -17.96 -12.43 -4.96
C GLY A 282 -17.72 -11.06 -5.59
N PHE A 283 -16.52 -10.48 -5.43
CA PHE A 283 -16.20 -9.19 -6.03
C PHE A 283 -16.10 -9.28 -7.55
N ARG A 284 -16.50 -8.21 -8.21
CA ARG A 284 -16.41 -8.03 -9.67
C ARG A 284 -15.52 -6.87 -10.07
N TYR A 285 -15.21 -6.01 -9.11
CA TYR A 285 -14.45 -4.78 -9.30
C TYR A 285 -13.49 -4.61 -8.14
N TYR A 286 -12.39 -3.91 -8.40
CA TYR A 286 -11.54 -3.33 -7.36
C TYR A 286 -11.51 -1.82 -7.50
N THR A 287 -11.16 -1.10 -6.44
CA THR A 287 -11.25 0.35 -6.35
C THR A 287 -9.85 0.97 -6.38
N VAL A 288 -9.69 2.01 -7.16
CA VAL A 288 -8.51 2.87 -7.18
C VAL A 288 -8.93 4.32 -6.94
N PHE A 289 -8.02 5.14 -6.42
CA PHE A 289 -8.32 6.52 -6.08
C PHE A 289 -7.44 7.49 -6.85
N ARG A 290 -8.00 8.65 -7.21
CA ARG A 290 -7.27 9.81 -7.67
C ARG A 290 -7.93 11.07 -7.08
N GLU A 291 -7.13 11.97 -6.49
CA GLU A 291 -7.66 13.15 -5.78
C GLU A 291 -8.77 12.76 -4.78
N ARG A 292 -8.56 11.69 -4.04
CA ARG A 292 -9.52 11.11 -3.07
C ARG A 292 -10.86 10.67 -3.68
N LYS A 293 -10.94 10.56 -5.01
CA LYS A 293 -12.14 10.09 -5.71
C LYS A 293 -11.98 8.65 -6.15
N ALA A 294 -12.91 7.81 -5.70
CA ALA A 294 -12.96 6.40 -6.03
C ALA A 294 -13.33 6.15 -7.49
N LYS A 295 -12.67 5.18 -8.11
CA LYS A 295 -13.02 4.61 -9.41
C LYS A 295 -12.91 3.10 -9.34
N GLN A 296 -13.97 2.41 -9.69
CA GLN A 296 -13.97 0.95 -9.81
C GLN A 296 -13.44 0.49 -11.16
N LEU A 297 -12.59 -0.53 -11.13
CA LEU A 297 -12.05 -1.20 -12.30
C LEU A 297 -12.46 -2.68 -12.26
N PRO A 298 -12.76 -3.34 -13.41
CA PRO A 298 -13.17 -4.74 -13.42
C PRO A 298 -12.01 -5.67 -13.03
N LEU A 299 -12.38 -6.78 -12.37
CA LEU A 299 -11.53 -7.93 -12.05
C LEU A 299 -11.50 -8.93 -13.21
#